data_e88ad51abd41c17ae77cbc9897498185
#
_entry.id   e88ad51abd41c17ae77cbc9897498185
#
_cell.length_a   1.000
_cell.length_b   1.000
_cell.length_c   1.000
_cell.angle_alpha   90.00
_cell.angle_beta   90.00
_cell.angle_gamma   90.00
#
_symmetry.space_group_name_H-M   'P 1'
#
loop_
_entity.id
_entity.type
_entity.pdbx_description
1 polymer ?
#
loop_
_entity_poly.entity_id
_entity_poly.type
_entity_poly.pdbx_seq_one_letter_code
_entity_poly.pdbx_strand_id
1 'polypeptide(L)'
;MKKIMLVLGTRPEGIKMCPLVNELKRRPQVQTVVCVTGQHKQMLQQVLDAFSVVPDYDLAIMQPNQTLFDVTTAILTRIQAVLNQEKPDLTLVHGDTSTAFVTALACFYLHIPVGHVEAGLRTYNLESPFPEEFNRQAVSLICRYHFAPTEKAKQNLLREGKDESSIFVTGNTSIDALKTTVRADYTHPELTWAQGSRLILITAHRRENLGEAMHHMFRAIRRVLTEHPDVKALYPIHLNPVVRQEAAEELSGLERLHIIEPLDVLDFHNIMAHSTLILTDSGGIQEEAPGLGKPVLVMRDTTERPEGVAAGTLKLVGTSEETIYREFTRLLDDPAAYAAMAHASNPYGDGHACERIADILCE
;
A
#
# COMPACT_ATOMS: atom_id res chain seq x y z
N MET A 1 -0.28 -21.70 -24.38
CA MET A 1 0.26 -20.66 -23.48
C MET A 1 -0.94 -19.89 -22.94
N LYS A 2 -1.11 -19.85 -21.60
CA LYS A 2 -2.24 -19.20 -20.95
C LYS A 2 -2.06 -17.66 -21.03
N LYS A 3 -3.02 -16.95 -21.57
CA LYS A 3 -2.94 -15.49 -21.68
C LYS A 3 -3.55 -14.84 -20.45
N ILE A 4 -2.74 -14.12 -19.67
CA ILE A 4 -3.17 -13.44 -18.43
C ILE A 4 -3.01 -11.94 -18.61
N MET A 5 -4.11 -11.20 -18.47
CA MET A 5 -4.11 -9.74 -18.49
C MET A 5 -4.12 -9.20 -17.08
N LEU A 6 -3.26 -8.23 -16.77
CA LEU A 6 -3.28 -7.46 -15.54
C LEU A 6 -3.75 -6.04 -15.84
N VAL A 7 -4.75 -5.58 -15.08
CA VAL A 7 -5.31 -4.22 -15.25
C VAL A 7 -5.10 -3.43 -13.98
N LEU A 8 -4.50 -2.24 -14.12
CA LEU A 8 -4.17 -1.34 -13.00
C LEU A 8 -4.34 0.13 -13.42
N GLY A 9 -4.69 0.98 -12.47
CA GLY A 9 -5.00 2.38 -12.79
C GLY A 9 -4.37 3.40 -11.86
N THR A 10 -3.98 2.99 -10.65
CA THR A 10 -3.47 3.88 -9.61
C THR A 10 -2.05 3.53 -9.19
N ARG A 11 -1.37 4.49 -8.54
CA ARG A 11 -0.02 4.27 -7.99
C ARG A 11 0.03 3.08 -7.01
N PRO A 12 -0.88 2.95 -6.03
CA PRO A 12 -0.88 1.80 -5.12
C PRO A 12 -1.07 0.45 -5.82
N GLU A 13 -1.95 0.38 -6.82
CA GLU A 13 -2.10 -0.83 -7.64
C GLU A 13 -0.80 -1.16 -8.39
N GLY A 14 -0.15 -0.15 -8.97
CA GLY A 14 1.13 -0.33 -9.66
C GLY A 14 2.20 -0.93 -8.75
N ILE A 15 2.38 -0.38 -7.54
CA ILE A 15 3.35 -0.89 -6.56
C ILE A 15 3.13 -2.38 -6.26
N LYS A 16 1.89 -2.79 -6.09
CA LYS A 16 1.50 -4.14 -5.69
C LYS A 16 1.40 -5.13 -6.87
N MET A 17 1.13 -4.65 -8.08
CA MET A 17 0.93 -5.51 -9.25
C MET A 17 2.17 -5.63 -10.14
N CYS A 18 3.06 -4.63 -10.18
CA CYS A 18 4.26 -4.71 -11.02
C CYS A 18 5.20 -5.89 -10.64
N PRO A 19 5.41 -6.23 -9.35
CA PRO A 19 6.13 -7.47 -9.00
C PRO A 19 5.48 -8.72 -9.59
N LEU A 20 4.14 -8.80 -9.56
CA LEU A 20 3.40 -9.93 -10.13
C LEU A 20 3.49 -9.95 -11.68
N VAL A 21 3.46 -8.79 -12.34
CA VAL A 21 3.73 -8.70 -13.79
C VAL A 21 5.09 -9.31 -14.11
N ASN A 22 6.14 -8.91 -13.37
CA ASN A 22 7.49 -9.39 -13.60
C ASN A 22 7.62 -10.89 -13.32
N GLU A 23 6.95 -11.39 -12.28
CA GLU A 23 6.95 -12.81 -11.98
C GLU A 23 6.24 -13.63 -13.07
N LEU A 24 5.08 -13.20 -13.53
CA LEU A 24 4.35 -13.87 -14.62
C LEU A 24 5.11 -13.83 -15.95
N LYS A 25 5.82 -12.72 -16.24
CA LYS A 25 6.69 -12.64 -17.44
C LYS A 25 7.86 -13.64 -17.44
N ARG A 26 8.27 -14.11 -16.26
CA ARG A 26 9.31 -15.17 -16.13
C ARG A 26 8.77 -16.57 -16.39
N ARG A 27 7.45 -16.77 -16.41
CA ARG A 27 6.80 -18.07 -16.59
C ARG A 27 6.59 -18.38 -18.08
N PRO A 28 7.32 -19.36 -18.66
CA PRO A 28 7.29 -19.60 -20.10
C PRO A 28 5.91 -20.08 -20.62
N GLN A 29 5.06 -20.61 -19.76
CA GLN A 29 3.70 -21.05 -20.08
C GLN A 29 2.67 -19.92 -20.05
N VAL A 30 3.05 -18.71 -19.67
CA VAL A 30 2.16 -17.53 -19.55
C VAL A 30 2.52 -16.48 -20.59
N GLN A 31 1.52 -15.97 -21.28
CA GLN A 31 1.59 -14.72 -22.03
C GLN A 31 0.98 -13.61 -21.17
N THR A 32 1.81 -12.69 -20.71
CA THR A 32 1.37 -11.59 -19.84
C THR A 32 1.03 -10.37 -20.69
N VAL A 33 -0.16 -9.79 -20.48
CA VAL A 33 -0.61 -8.53 -21.10
C VAL A 33 -0.87 -7.52 -19.97
N VAL A 34 -0.34 -6.32 -20.09
CA VAL A 34 -0.50 -5.25 -19.09
C VAL A 34 -1.33 -4.12 -19.69
N CYS A 35 -2.46 -3.81 -19.03
CA CYS A 35 -3.32 -2.69 -19.41
C CYS A 35 -3.39 -1.69 -18.26
N VAL A 36 -3.06 -0.42 -18.54
CA VAL A 36 -3.23 0.66 -17.57
C VAL A 36 -4.45 1.50 -17.94
N THR A 37 -5.23 1.92 -16.94
CA THR A 37 -6.37 2.80 -17.19
C THR A 37 -5.97 4.26 -17.35
N GLY A 38 -4.81 4.65 -16.80
CA GLY A 38 -4.32 6.03 -16.86
C GLY A 38 -5.04 6.96 -15.88
N GLN A 39 -5.66 6.43 -14.82
CA GLN A 39 -6.35 7.24 -13.81
C GLN A 39 -5.39 8.18 -13.05
N HIS A 40 -4.14 7.77 -12.80
CA HIS A 40 -3.09 8.56 -12.14
C HIS A 40 -1.81 8.56 -13.00
N LYS A 41 -1.88 9.09 -14.21
CA LYS A 41 -0.88 8.91 -15.26
C LYS A 41 0.58 9.14 -14.83
N GLN A 42 0.90 10.30 -14.25
CA GLN A 42 2.30 10.63 -13.87
C GLN A 42 2.80 9.77 -12.70
N MET A 43 1.98 9.62 -11.66
CA MET A 43 2.35 8.86 -10.46
C MET A 43 2.46 7.37 -10.74
N LEU A 44 1.61 6.83 -11.61
CA LEU A 44 1.69 5.43 -12.03
C LEU A 44 2.91 5.20 -12.92
N GLN A 45 3.24 6.13 -13.83
CA GLN A 45 4.41 6.01 -14.70
C GLN A 45 5.71 5.86 -13.90
N GLN A 46 5.91 6.64 -12.84
CA GLN A 46 7.08 6.51 -11.96
C GLN A 46 7.21 5.08 -11.37
N VAL A 47 6.08 4.46 -11.02
CA VAL A 47 6.09 3.08 -10.53
C VAL A 47 6.42 2.10 -11.65
N LEU A 48 5.78 2.24 -12.80
CA LEU A 48 6.08 1.38 -13.97
C LEU A 48 7.57 1.42 -14.34
N ASP A 49 8.16 2.61 -14.33
CA ASP A 49 9.60 2.82 -14.59
C ASP A 49 10.47 2.14 -13.52
N ALA A 50 10.11 2.31 -12.23
CA ALA A 50 10.82 1.70 -11.11
C ALA A 50 10.87 0.17 -11.17
N PHE A 51 9.80 -0.45 -11.68
CA PHE A 51 9.71 -1.91 -11.86
C PHE A 51 10.06 -2.37 -13.28
N SER A 52 10.46 -1.45 -14.18
CA SER A 52 10.75 -1.75 -15.60
C SER A 52 9.58 -2.46 -16.30
N VAL A 53 8.36 -2.04 -15.97
CA VAL A 53 7.13 -2.55 -16.60
C VAL A 53 6.68 -1.58 -17.68
N VAL A 54 6.56 -2.10 -18.91
CA VAL A 54 5.98 -1.36 -20.05
C VAL A 54 4.57 -1.91 -20.27
N PRO A 55 3.53 -1.06 -20.18
CA PRO A 55 2.17 -1.50 -20.47
C PRO A 55 1.97 -1.72 -21.98
N ASP A 56 1.18 -2.73 -22.32
CA ASP A 56 0.79 -3.02 -23.70
C ASP A 56 -0.35 -2.10 -24.15
N TYR A 57 -1.19 -1.66 -23.19
CA TYR A 57 -2.33 -0.77 -23.41
C TYR A 57 -2.40 0.33 -22.36
N ASP A 58 -2.71 1.55 -22.79
CA ASP A 58 -3.09 2.69 -21.94
C ASP A 58 -4.46 3.19 -22.37
N LEU A 59 -5.45 3.06 -21.49
CA LEU A 59 -6.82 3.52 -21.77
C LEU A 59 -6.95 5.05 -21.69
N ALA A 60 -5.98 5.74 -21.10
CA ALA A 60 -5.88 7.21 -21.03
C ALA A 60 -7.20 7.89 -20.57
N ILE A 61 -7.80 7.38 -19.48
CA ILE A 61 -9.11 7.86 -19.00
C ILE A 61 -9.05 9.20 -18.25
N MET A 62 -7.85 9.64 -17.84
CA MET A 62 -7.67 10.83 -17.01
C MET A 62 -8.20 12.10 -17.68
N GLN A 63 -9.11 12.80 -16.98
CA GLN A 63 -9.60 14.13 -17.34
C GLN A 63 -9.71 14.99 -16.09
N PRO A 64 -9.57 16.33 -16.17
CA PRO A 64 -9.79 17.21 -15.03
C PRO A 64 -11.22 17.10 -14.47
N ASN A 65 -11.35 17.13 -13.15
CA ASN A 65 -12.62 17.15 -12.42
C ASN A 65 -13.57 15.97 -12.72
N GLN A 66 -13.04 14.80 -13.01
CA GLN A 66 -13.85 13.59 -13.24
C GLN A 66 -14.65 13.20 -12.00
N THR A 67 -15.91 12.85 -12.22
CA THR A 67 -16.77 12.19 -11.25
C THR A 67 -16.54 10.67 -11.27
N LEU A 68 -17.08 9.94 -10.28
CA LEU A 68 -17.09 8.48 -10.31
C LEU A 68 -17.84 7.93 -11.53
N PHE A 69 -18.88 8.63 -12.01
CA PHE A 69 -19.60 8.26 -13.23
C PHE A 69 -18.70 8.34 -14.47
N ASP A 70 -17.91 9.41 -14.59
CA ASP A 70 -17.00 9.61 -15.73
C ASP A 70 -15.94 8.52 -15.76
N VAL A 71 -15.31 8.25 -14.60
CA VAL A 71 -14.28 7.20 -14.47
C VAL A 71 -14.86 5.82 -14.81
N THR A 72 -16.01 5.47 -14.23
CA THR A 72 -16.70 4.19 -14.46
C THR A 72 -17.04 3.99 -15.94
N THR A 73 -17.67 4.99 -16.54
CA THR A 73 -18.09 4.93 -17.95
C THR A 73 -16.89 4.85 -18.90
N ALA A 74 -15.85 5.64 -18.63
CA ALA A 74 -14.65 5.67 -19.46
C ALA A 74 -13.91 4.31 -19.42
N ILE A 75 -13.73 3.72 -18.24
CA ILE A 75 -13.10 2.39 -18.10
C ILE A 75 -13.94 1.35 -18.84
N LEU A 76 -15.25 1.25 -18.53
CA LEU A 76 -16.13 0.23 -19.10
C LEU A 76 -16.14 0.25 -20.61
N THR A 77 -16.23 1.45 -21.21
CA THR A 77 -16.29 1.61 -22.66
C THR A 77 -14.95 1.29 -23.33
N ARG A 78 -13.82 1.78 -22.76
CA ARG A 78 -12.52 1.63 -23.42
C ARG A 78 -11.92 0.24 -23.24
N ILE A 79 -12.11 -0.39 -22.07
CA ILE A 79 -11.55 -1.73 -21.80
C ILE A 79 -12.23 -2.80 -22.65
N GLN A 80 -13.49 -2.62 -23.05
CA GLN A 80 -14.22 -3.56 -23.89
C GLN A 80 -13.46 -3.87 -25.20
N ALA A 81 -12.92 -2.85 -25.85
CA ALA A 81 -12.17 -3.03 -27.11
C ALA A 81 -10.91 -3.88 -26.88
N VAL A 82 -10.17 -3.61 -25.81
CA VAL A 82 -8.95 -4.36 -25.46
C VAL A 82 -9.27 -5.81 -25.11
N LEU A 83 -10.30 -6.06 -24.28
CA LEU A 83 -10.72 -7.41 -23.90
C LEU A 83 -11.19 -8.23 -25.11
N ASN A 84 -11.93 -7.61 -26.04
CA ASN A 84 -12.36 -8.26 -27.27
C ASN A 84 -11.20 -8.60 -28.21
N GLN A 85 -10.18 -7.75 -28.26
CA GLN A 85 -8.98 -7.96 -29.07
C GLN A 85 -8.10 -9.06 -28.49
N GLU A 86 -7.77 -8.96 -27.17
CA GLU A 86 -6.82 -9.83 -26.52
C GLU A 86 -7.41 -11.19 -26.14
N LYS A 87 -8.70 -11.25 -25.79
CA LYS A 87 -9.40 -12.46 -25.35
C LYS A 87 -8.59 -13.24 -24.31
N PRO A 88 -8.24 -12.61 -23.16
CA PRO A 88 -7.42 -13.27 -22.15
C PRO A 88 -8.15 -14.48 -21.56
N ASP A 89 -7.40 -15.51 -21.21
CA ASP A 89 -7.91 -16.69 -20.48
C ASP A 89 -8.25 -16.35 -19.01
N LEU A 90 -7.61 -15.28 -18.49
CA LEU A 90 -7.83 -14.73 -17.16
C LEU A 90 -7.44 -13.26 -17.10
N THR A 91 -8.23 -12.45 -16.42
CA THR A 91 -7.87 -11.07 -16.07
C THR A 91 -7.63 -10.94 -14.57
N LEU A 92 -6.53 -10.32 -14.17
CA LEU A 92 -6.22 -10.01 -12.78
C LEU A 92 -6.51 -8.54 -12.49
N VAL A 93 -7.22 -8.31 -11.39
CA VAL A 93 -7.49 -6.99 -10.81
C VAL A 93 -7.02 -6.94 -9.37
N HIS A 94 -6.76 -5.75 -8.85
CA HIS A 94 -6.21 -5.58 -7.50
C HIS A 94 -7.10 -4.71 -6.63
N GLY A 95 -7.36 -5.17 -5.41
CA GLY A 95 -7.98 -4.37 -4.35
C GLY A 95 -9.40 -3.90 -4.69
N ASP A 96 -9.61 -2.59 -4.56
CA ASP A 96 -10.95 -2.01 -4.43
C ASP A 96 -11.19 -0.73 -5.23
N THR A 97 -10.29 -0.42 -6.15
CA THR A 97 -10.43 0.77 -6.99
C THR A 97 -11.60 0.65 -7.99
N SER A 98 -12.03 1.79 -8.53
CA SER A 98 -12.97 1.78 -9.67
C SER A 98 -12.38 1.00 -10.86
N THR A 99 -11.07 1.04 -11.06
CA THR A 99 -10.37 0.24 -12.08
C THR A 99 -10.63 -1.25 -11.87
N ALA A 100 -10.43 -1.76 -10.64
CA ALA A 100 -10.63 -3.17 -10.32
C ALA A 100 -12.09 -3.59 -10.53
N PHE A 101 -13.03 -2.83 -9.97
CA PHE A 101 -14.46 -3.16 -10.06
C PHE A 101 -14.98 -3.12 -11.51
N VAL A 102 -14.72 -2.03 -12.24
CA VAL A 102 -15.27 -1.85 -13.59
C VAL A 102 -14.62 -2.83 -14.58
N THR A 103 -13.34 -3.13 -14.41
CA THR A 103 -12.67 -4.17 -15.22
C THR A 103 -13.30 -5.55 -14.97
N ALA A 104 -13.51 -5.91 -13.70
CA ALA A 104 -14.15 -7.18 -13.35
C ALA A 104 -15.58 -7.28 -13.90
N LEU A 105 -16.35 -6.19 -13.86
CA LEU A 105 -17.69 -6.11 -14.47
C LEU A 105 -17.64 -6.30 -15.99
N ALA A 106 -16.70 -5.65 -16.69
CA ALA A 106 -16.52 -5.82 -18.13
C ALA A 106 -16.15 -7.27 -18.48
N CYS A 107 -15.26 -7.89 -17.72
CA CYS A 107 -14.89 -9.30 -17.87
C CYS A 107 -16.10 -10.23 -17.65
N PHE A 108 -16.92 -9.95 -16.65
CA PHE A 108 -18.14 -10.72 -16.38
C PHE A 108 -19.10 -10.68 -17.58
N TYR A 109 -19.31 -9.53 -18.21
CA TYR A 109 -20.15 -9.40 -19.41
C TYR A 109 -19.61 -10.16 -20.62
N LEU A 110 -18.30 -10.35 -20.70
CA LEU A 110 -17.62 -11.07 -21.78
C LEU A 110 -17.29 -12.53 -21.44
N HIS A 111 -17.75 -13.03 -20.28
CA HIS A 111 -17.45 -14.37 -19.76
C HIS A 111 -15.95 -14.66 -19.63
N ILE A 112 -15.15 -13.63 -19.35
CA ILE A 112 -13.71 -13.76 -19.08
C ILE A 112 -13.52 -13.98 -17.58
N PRO A 113 -12.84 -15.06 -17.14
CA PRO A 113 -12.55 -15.29 -15.74
C PRO A 113 -11.73 -14.16 -15.13
N VAL A 114 -11.99 -13.85 -13.85
CA VAL A 114 -11.28 -12.81 -13.10
C VAL A 114 -10.60 -13.41 -11.86
N GLY A 115 -9.36 -13.01 -11.61
CA GLY A 115 -8.65 -13.23 -10.35
C GLY A 115 -8.51 -11.92 -9.58
N HIS A 116 -8.81 -11.95 -8.31
CA HIS A 116 -8.77 -10.78 -7.42
C HIS A 116 -7.55 -10.85 -6.50
N VAL A 117 -6.57 -10.01 -6.72
CA VAL A 117 -5.40 -9.84 -5.85
C VAL A 117 -5.76 -8.88 -4.72
N GLU A 118 -5.35 -9.18 -3.49
CA GLU A 118 -5.75 -8.49 -2.25
C GLU A 118 -7.26 -8.66 -1.97
N ALA A 119 -7.76 -9.87 -2.16
CA ALA A 119 -9.16 -10.21 -1.94
C ALA A 119 -9.49 -10.37 -0.45
N GLY A 120 -10.73 -10.05 -0.07
CA GLY A 120 -11.28 -10.40 1.25
C GLY A 120 -11.07 -9.37 2.36
N LEU A 121 -10.46 -8.22 2.09
CA LEU A 121 -10.47 -7.10 3.04
C LEU A 121 -11.90 -6.58 3.20
N ARG A 122 -12.35 -6.32 4.44
CA ARG A 122 -13.73 -5.89 4.73
C ARG A 122 -13.81 -4.92 5.91
N THR A 123 -14.63 -3.89 5.75
CA THR A 123 -15.17 -3.08 6.84
C THR A 123 -16.62 -3.40 7.11
N TYR A 124 -17.33 -3.97 6.12
CA TYR A 124 -18.80 -4.20 6.10
C TYR A 124 -19.63 -2.92 6.25
N ASN A 125 -19.00 -1.75 6.07
CA ASN A 125 -19.67 -0.46 6.02
C ASN A 125 -19.47 0.16 4.64
N LEU A 126 -20.50 0.08 3.79
CA LEU A 126 -20.44 0.56 2.40
C LEU A 126 -20.14 2.06 2.26
N GLU A 127 -20.35 2.82 3.33
CA GLU A 127 -20.06 4.26 3.37
C GLU A 127 -18.62 4.57 3.83
N SER A 128 -17.86 3.54 4.30
CA SER A 128 -16.51 3.77 4.82
C SER A 128 -15.58 2.54 4.71
N PRO A 129 -14.56 2.62 3.85
CA PRO A 129 -14.23 3.68 2.87
C PRO A 129 -15.22 3.64 1.69
N PHE A 130 -15.53 4.82 1.15
CA PHE A 130 -16.43 4.97 0.00
C PHE A 130 -15.63 5.46 -1.23
N PRO A 131 -15.78 4.83 -2.41
CA PRO A 131 -16.65 3.68 -2.77
C PRO A 131 -15.95 2.31 -2.59
N GLU A 132 -14.79 2.26 -1.97
CA GLU A 132 -13.88 1.10 -1.95
C GLU A 132 -14.52 -0.16 -1.34
N GLU A 133 -15.29 -0.01 -0.24
CA GLU A 133 -15.90 -1.19 0.39
C GLU A 133 -16.95 -1.85 -0.52
N PHE A 134 -17.74 -1.06 -1.23
CA PHE A 134 -18.66 -1.59 -2.25
C PHE A 134 -17.89 -2.29 -3.37
N ASN A 135 -16.85 -1.63 -3.90
CA ASN A 135 -16.08 -2.17 -5.01
C ASN A 135 -15.47 -3.54 -4.68
N ARG A 136 -14.85 -3.70 -3.49
CA ARG A 136 -14.20 -4.96 -3.10
C ARG A 136 -15.20 -6.10 -2.88
N GLN A 137 -16.38 -5.81 -2.35
CA GLN A 137 -17.44 -6.79 -2.23
C GLN A 137 -18.00 -7.20 -3.60
N ALA A 138 -18.26 -6.23 -4.47
CA ALA A 138 -18.77 -6.49 -5.82
C ALA A 138 -17.78 -7.30 -6.67
N VAL A 139 -16.48 -6.98 -6.63
CA VAL A 139 -15.42 -7.78 -7.30
C VAL A 139 -15.46 -9.22 -6.81
N SER A 140 -15.58 -9.44 -5.50
CA SER A 140 -15.63 -10.80 -4.92
C SER A 140 -16.83 -11.64 -5.38
N LEU A 141 -17.92 -11.02 -5.86
CA LEU A 141 -19.07 -11.76 -6.38
C LEU A 141 -18.80 -12.47 -7.71
N ILE A 142 -17.91 -11.93 -8.52
CA ILE A 142 -17.72 -12.35 -9.91
C ILE A 142 -16.33 -12.98 -10.17
N CYS A 143 -15.43 -12.95 -9.20
CA CYS A 143 -14.11 -13.54 -9.35
C CYS A 143 -14.12 -15.06 -9.22
N ARG A 144 -13.27 -15.70 -10.02
CA ARG A 144 -12.98 -17.14 -9.98
C ARG A 144 -11.88 -17.48 -8.99
N TYR A 145 -10.90 -16.61 -8.81
CA TYR A 145 -9.76 -16.77 -7.90
C TYR A 145 -9.72 -15.61 -6.92
N HIS A 146 -9.52 -15.90 -5.64
CA HIS A 146 -9.39 -14.93 -4.57
C HIS A 146 -8.03 -15.09 -3.89
N PHE A 147 -7.09 -14.20 -4.18
CA PHE A 147 -5.78 -14.19 -3.55
C PHE A 147 -5.82 -13.29 -2.32
N ALA A 148 -6.04 -13.92 -1.17
CA ALA A 148 -6.21 -13.23 0.10
C ALA A 148 -4.85 -12.89 0.73
N PRO A 149 -4.63 -11.68 1.25
CA PRO A 149 -3.37 -11.30 1.88
C PRO A 149 -3.16 -11.96 3.24
N THR A 150 -4.24 -12.31 3.96
CA THR A 150 -4.19 -12.87 5.31
C THR A 150 -5.25 -13.94 5.51
N GLU A 151 -5.08 -14.74 6.56
CA GLU A 151 -6.10 -15.72 6.97
C GLU A 151 -7.43 -15.04 7.33
N LYS A 152 -7.39 -13.85 7.95
CA LYS A 152 -8.61 -13.08 8.24
C LYS A 152 -9.37 -12.69 6.96
N ALA A 153 -8.65 -12.27 5.92
CA ALA A 153 -9.25 -11.97 4.64
C ALA A 153 -9.90 -13.22 4.01
N LYS A 154 -9.25 -14.40 4.10
CA LYS A 154 -9.84 -15.70 3.73
C LYS A 154 -11.14 -15.97 4.52
N GLN A 155 -11.14 -15.77 5.85
CA GLN A 155 -12.31 -16.00 6.67
C GLN A 155 -13.49 -15.09 6.31
N ASN A 156 -13.23 -13.84 5.91
CA ASN A 156 -14.27 -12.95 5.41
C ASN A 156 -14.93 -13.51 4.15
N LEU A 157 -14.14 -14.00 3.19
CA LEU A 157 -14.65 -14.61 1.95
C LEU A 157 -15.45 -15.88 2.21
N LEU A 158 -14.97 -16.74 3.12
CA LEU A 158 -15.72 -17.96 3.52
C LEU A 158 -17.06 -17.61 4.19
N ARG A 159 -17.09 -16.56 5.05
CA ARG A 159 -18.34 -16.08 5.67
C ARG A 159 -19.35 -15.57 4.64
N GLU A 160 -18.87 -15.05 3.51
CA GLU A 160 -19.69 -14.62 2.38
C GLU A 160 -20.08 -15.77 1.45
N GLY A 161 -19.76 -17.01 1.81
CA GLY A 161 -20.14 -18.21 1.05
C GLY A 161 -19.31 -18.45 -0.21
N LYS A 162 -18.08 -17.91 -0.27
CA LYS A 162 -17.16 -18.25 -1.36
C LYS A 162 -16.62 -19.65 -1.17
N ASP A 163 -16.45 -20.38 -2.28
CA ASP A 163 -15.88 -21.73 -2.28
C ASP A 163 -14.42 -21.67 -1.78
N GLU A 164 -14.11 -22.48 -0.77
CA GLU A 164 -12.78 -22.56 -0.20
C GLU A 164 -11.70 -22.89 -1.25
N SER A 165 -12.04 -23.72 -2.24
CA SER A 165 -11.12 -24.11 -3.33
C SER A 165 -10.75 -22.94 -4.25
N SER A 166 -11.51 -21.84 -4.20
CA SER A 166 -11.23 -20.60 -4.96
C SER A 166 -10.44 -19.56 -4.17
N ILE A 167 -10.14 -19.81 -2.88
CA ILE A 167 -9.50 -18.86 -1.99
C ILE A 167 -8.09 -19.32 -1.61
N PHE A 168 -7.10 -18.49 -1.89
CA PHE A 168 -5.69 -18.77 -1.65
C PHE A 168 -5.10 -17.69 -0.75
N VAL A 169 -4.54 -18.07 0.40
CA VAL A 169 -3.79 -17.14 1.26
C VAL A 169 -2.38 -17.04 0.72
N THR A 170 -2.07 -15.93 0.07
CA THR A 170 -0.79 -15.72 -0.64
C THR A 170 0.16 -14.79 0.08
N GLY A 171 -0.33 -13.93 0.95
CA GLY A 171 0.35 -12.75 1.46
C GLY A 171 0.03 -11.51 0.61
N ASN A 172 0.53 -10.36 1.04
CA ASN A 172 0.34 -9.10 0.33
C ASN A 172 1.52 -8.84 -0.61
N THR A 173 1.22 -8.56 -1.87
CA THR A 173 2.21 -8.27 -2.91
C THR A 173 2.97 -6.96 -2.69
N SER A 174 2.55 -6.10 -1.75
CA SER A 174 3.33 -4.94 -1.32
C SER A 174 4.68 -5.33 -0.70
N ILE A 175 4.74 -6.49 -0.02
CA ILE A 175 5.98 -6.99 0.57
C ILE A 175 6.94 -7.48 -0.54
N ASP A 176 6.40 -8.07 -1.60
CA ASP A 176 7.20 -8.45 -2.78
C ASP A 176 7.80 -7.22 -3.48
N ALA A 177 7.10 -6.09 -3.47
CA ALA A 177 7.59 -4.85 -4.04
C ALA A 177 8.89 -4.38 -3.39
N LEU A 178 9.03 -4.54 -2.07
CA LEU A 178 10.23 -4.15 -1.33
C LEU A 178 11.49 -4.88 -1.81
N LYS A 179 11.37 -6.13 -2.25
CA LYS A 179 12.51 -6.90 -2.81
C LYS A 179 13.10 -6.27 -4.07
N THR A 180 12.29 -5.53 -4.83
CA THR A 180 12.73 -4.84 -6.05
C THR A 180 13.18 -3.41 -5.77
N THR A 181 12.50 -2.72 -4.86
CA THR A 181 12.69 -1.28 -4.63
C THR A 181 13.77 -0.98 -3.60
N VAL A 182 13.95 -1.83 -2.59
CA VAL A 182 15.00 -1.64 -1.57
C VAL A 182 16.34 -2.15 -2.09
N ARG A 183 17.36 -1.30 -2.05
CA ARG A 183 18.70 -1.59 -2.57
C ARG A 183 19.76 -1.38 -1.50
N ALA A 184 20.71 -2.30 -1.41
CA ALA A 184 21.80 -2.22 -0.44
C ALA A 184 22.79 -1.07 -0.71
N ASP A 185 22.92 -0.66 -1.98
CA ASP A 185 23.82 0.40 -2.45
C ASP A 185 23.12 1.76 -2.63
N TYR A 186 21.89 1.88 -2.09
CA TYR A 186 21.10 3.09 -2.25
C TYR A 186 21.71 4.27 -1.48
N THR A 187 21.75 5.43 -2.13
CA THR A 187 22.22 6.68 -1.56
C THR A 187 21.19 7.79 -1.74
N HIS A 188 21.02 8.61 -0.73
CA HIS A 188 20.14 9.77 -0.78
C HIS A 188 20.69 10.89 0.12
N PRO A 189 20.55 12.17 -0.24
CA PRO A 189 21.04 13.29 0.59
C PRO A 189 20.53 13.22 2.03
N GLU A 190 19.26 12.87 2.23
CA GLU A 190 18.67 12.76 3.57
C GLU A 190 19.26 11.61 4.40
N LEU A 191 19.64 10.50 3.78
CA LEU A 191 20.36 9.41 4.48
C LEU A 191 21.77 9.84 4.87
N THR A 192 22.46 10.61 4.00
CA THR A 192 23.75 11.20 4.31
C THR A 192 23.64 12.18 5.48
N TRP A 193 22.63 13.05 5.47
CA TRP A 193 22.34 13.95 6.58
C TRP A 193 22.05 13.22 7.90
N ALA A 194 21.31 12.10 7.83
CA ALA A 194 20.94 11.31 9.01
C ALA A 194 22.07 10.41 9.54
N GLN A 195 23.20 10.32 8.84
CA GLN A 195 24.28 9.41 9.17
C GLN A 195 24.74 9.58 10.63
N GLY A 196 24.90 8.46 11.34
CA GLY A 196 25.29 8.43 12.75
C GLY A 196 24.16 8.73 13.74
N SER A 197 22.93 8.93 13.25
CA SER A 197 21.74 9.15 14.09
C SER A 197 20.72 8.01 13.90
N ARG A 198 19.82 7.83 14.86
CA ARG A 198 18.63 7.00 14.72
C ARG A 198 17.61 7.76 13.87
N LEU A 199 17.39 7.32 12.62
CA LEU A 199 16.46 7.96 11.72
C LEU A 199 15.03 7.52 11.97
N ILE A 200 14.12 8.47 12.11
CA ILE A 200 12.67 8.25 12.24
C ILE A 200 11.99 8.73 10.96
N LEU A 201 11.19 7.87 10.34
CA LEU A 201 10.34 8.26 9.21
C LEU A 201 8.93 8.60 9.72
N ILE A 202 8.45 9.79 9.34
CA ILE A 202 7.12 10.28 9.73
C ILE A 202 6.24 10.39 8.50
N THR A 203 5.01 9.90 8.61
CA THR A 203 3.94 10.20 7.65
C THR A 203 2.65 10.50 8.40
N ALA A 204 2.05 11.66 8.14
CA ALA A 204 0.81 12.10 8.74
C ALA A 204 0.05 12.96 7.73
N HIS A 205 -1.17 12.55 7.37
CA HIS A 205 -1.96 13.24 6.34
C HIS A 205 -3.45 12.88 6.34
N ARG A 206 -3.90 12.03 7.25
CA ARG A 206 -5.31 11.59 7.31
C ARG A 206 -6.23 12.74 7.68
N ARG A 207 -7.36 12.86 6.96
CA ARG A 207 -8.35 13.92 7.19
C ARG A 207 -8.95 13.86 8.59
N GLU A 208 -9.10 12.66 9.14
CA GLU A 208 -9.62 12.43 10.48
C GLU A 208 -8.70 12.97 11.58
N ASN A 209 -7.40 13.20 11.27
CA ASN A 209 -6.40 13.69 12.21
C ASN A 209 -6.18 15.21 12.13
N LEU A 210 -6.78 15.92 11.16
CA LEU A 210 -6.58 17.37 11.02
C LEU A 210 -7.10 18.14 12.25
N GLY A 211 -6.43 19.24 12.57
CA GLY A 211 -6.72 20.07 13.73
C GLY A 211 -6.01 19.59 15.01
N GLU A 212 -6.68 19.66 16.14
CA GLU A 212 -6.08 19.38 17.45
C GLU A 212 -5.35 18.02 17.54
N ALA A 213 -5.87 16.99 16.87
CA ALA A 213 -5.23 15.69 16.85
C ALA A 213 -3.84 15.75 16.20
N MET A 214 -3.69 16.44 15.07
CA MET A 214 -2.41 16.57 14.39
C MET A 214 -1.44 17.48 15.17
N HIS A 215 -1.92 18.53 15.82
CA HIS A 215 -1.11 19.33 16.74
C HIS A 215 -0.54 18.50 17.88
N HIS A 216 -1.36 17.65 18.52
CA HIS A 216 -0.89 16.73 19.57
C HIS A 216 0.19 15.76 19.05
N MET A 217 -0.01 15.18 17.87
CA MET A 217 0.97 14.29 17.24
C MET A 217 2.30 15.02 17.02
N PHE A 218 2.28 16.22 16.48
CA PHE A 218 3.48 17.00 16.20
C PHE A 218 4.17 17.50 17.48
N ARG A 219 3.43 17.86 18.53
CA ARG A 219 4.02 18.23 19.84
C ARG A 219 4.76 17.05 20.47
N ALA A 220 4.18 15.84 20.40
CA ALA A 220 4.86 14.63 20.87
C ALA A 220 6.19 14.40 20.12
N ILE A 221 6.17 14.53 18.79
CA ILE A 221 7.37 14.40 17.95
C ILE A 221 8.41 15.47 18.32
N ARG A 222 8.01 16.74 18.45
CA ARG A 222 8.89 17.83 18.87
C ARG A 222 9.56 17.52 20.19
N ARG A 223 8.79 17.07 21.18
CA ARG A 223 9.27 16.75 22.53
C ARG A 223 10.34 15.67 22.48
N VAL A 224 10.09 14.55 21.78
CA VAL A 224 11.07 13.47 21.64
C VAL A 224 12.34 13.95 20.93
N LEU A 225 12.22 14.68 19.83
CA LEU A 225 13.39 15.21 19.11
C LEU A 225 14.19 16.21 19.95
N THR A 226 13.56 16.91 20.88
CA THR A 226 14.26 17.83 21.79
C THR A 226 15.04 17.06 22.85
N GLU A 227 14.50 16.00 23.41
CA GLU A 227 15.05 15.21 24.50
C GLU A 227 16.09 14.17 24.03
N HIS A 228 16.05 13.72 22.76
CA HIS A 228 16.95 12.70 22.18
C HIS A 228 17.87 13.28 21.12
N PRO A 229 19.07 13.75 21.47
CA PRO A 229 19.98 14.43 20.54
C PRO A 229 20.58 13.51 19.47
N ASP A 230 20.52 12.20 19.65
CA ASP A 230 20.96 11.17 18.71
C ASP A 230 19.88 10.76 17.69
N VAL A 231 18.67 11.34 17.81
CA VAL A 231 17.53 11.06 16.92
C VAL A 231 17.39 12.17 15.89
N LYS A 232 17.22 11.78 14.64
CA LYS A 232 16.81 12.65 13.53
C LYS A 232 15.51 12.12 12.92
N ALA A 233 14.69 13.02 12.41
CA ALA A 233 13.43 12.63 11.76
C ALA A 233 13.34 13.18 10.34
N LEU A 234 12.74 12.41 9.47
CA LEU A 234 12.41 12.82 8.10
C LEU A 234 10.91 12.75 7.91
N TYR A 235 10.33 13.83 7.44
CA TYR A 235 8.91 13.92 7.16
C TYR A 235 8.65 14.30 5.69
N PRO A 236 8.47 13.34 4.78
CA PRO A 236 7.95 13.59 3.44
C PRO A 236 6.50 14.07 3.57
N ILE A 237 6.30 15.39 3.53
CA ILE A 237 5.03 16.02 3.88
C ILE A 237 4.02 15.93 2.74
N HIS A 238 2.78 15.65 3.04
CA HIS A 238 1.69 15.62 2.07
C HIS A 238 1.41 17.01 1.47
N LEU A 239 0.93 17.04 0.23
CA LEU A 239 0.66 18.30 -0.51
C LEU A 239 -0.52 19.10 0.04
N ASN A 240 -1.32 18.53 0.94
CA ASN A 240 -2.47 19.23 1.55
C ASN A 240 -2.00 20.48 2.31
N PRO A 241 -2.48 21.69 1.95
CA PRO A 241 -2.07 22.92 2.59
C PRO A 241 -2.32 22.98 4.10
N VAL A 242 -3.40 22.34 4.58
CA VAL A 242 -3.73 22.27 6.01
C VAL A 242 -2.65 21.52 6.78
N VAL A 243 -2.25 20.35 6.28
CA VAL A 243 -1.16 19.55 6.89
C VAL A 243 0.14 20.35 6.94
N ARG A 244 0.45 21.07 5.85
CA ARG A 244 1.66 21.91 5.78
C ARG A 244 1.63 23.07 6.76
N GLN A 245 0.47 23.69 6.95
CA GLN A 245 0.30 24.78 7.91
C GLN A 245 0.49 24.25 9.34
N GLU A 246 -0.21 23.19 9.73
CA GLU A 246 -0.13 22.61 11.08
C GLU A 246 1.30 22.12 11.40
N ALA A 247 1.98 21.51 10.41
CA ALA A 247 3.39 21.12 10.56
C ALA A 247 4.32 22.34 10.73
N ALA A 248 4.08 23.43 10.01
CA ALA A 248 4.87 24.65 10.15
C ALA A 248 4.66 25.32 11.54
N GLU A 249 3.46 25.27 12.07
CA GLU A 249 3.15 25.79 13.41
C GLU A 249 3.85 25.02 14.52
N GLU A 250 3.84 23.70 14.47
CA GLU A 250 4.34 22.86 15.57
C GLU A 250 5.79 22.39 15.39
N LEU A 251 6.27 22.22 14.16
CA LEU A 251 7.57 21.57 13.89
C LEU A 251 8.66 22.53 13.40
N SER A 252 8.37 23.82 13.22
CA SER A 252 9.38 24.80 12.80
C SER A 252 10.53 24.95 13.79
N GLY A 253 11.73 25.24 13.29
CA GLY A 253 12.93 25.49 14.11
C GLY A 253 13.57 24.24 14.73
N LEU A 254 13.18 23.03 14.33
CA LEU A 254 13.83 21.79 14.74
C LEU A 254 14.94 21.42 13.75
N GLU A 255 16.22 21.63 14.12
CA GLU A 255 17.36 21.32 13.26
C GLU A 255 17.53 19.82 12.94
N ARG A 256 16.95 18.95 13.80
CA ARG A 256 16.98 17.49 13.64
C ARG A 256 15.76 16.91 12.95
N LEU A 257 14.92 17.75 12.37
CA LEU A 257 13.79 17.37 11.54
C LEU A 257 13.93 17.99 10.15
N HIS A 258 13.98 17.16 9.14
CA HIS A 258 13.82 17.61 7.76
C HIS A 258 12.39 17.33 7.28
N ILE A 259 11.70 18.38 6.90
CA ILE A 259 10.41 18.33 6.19
C ILE A 259 10.71 18.52 4.72
N ILE A 260 10.38 17.50 3.93
CA ILE A 260 10.71 17.47 2.49
C ILE A 260 9.46 17.24 1.64
N GLU A 261 9.58 17.46 0.34
CA GLU A 261 8.52 17.13 -0.61
C GLU A 261 8.25 15.61 -0.64
N PRO A 262 7.05 15.18 -1.08
CA PRO A 262 6.71 13.77 -1.18
C PRO A 262 7.73 13.01 -2.03
N LEU A 263 8.14 11.86 -1.55
CA LEU A 263 9.10 10.98 -2.21
C LEU A 263 8.40 10.08 -3.25
N ASP A 264 9.15 9.65 -4.25
CA ASP A 264 8.74 8.55 -5.09
C ASP A 264 8.82 7.19 -4.34
N VAL A 265 8.43 6.12 -4.99
CA VAL A 265 8.36 4.80 -4.34
C VAL A 265 9.74 4.22 -4.01
N LEU A 266 10.74 4.48 -4.87
CA LEU A 266 12.10 3.98 -4.65
C LEU A 266 12.74 4.69 -3.46
N ASP A 267 12.69 6.02 -3.45
CA ASP A 267 13.24 6.83 -2.37
C ASP A 267 12.54 6.52 -1.06
N PHE A 268 11.20 6.44 -1.07
CA PHE A 268 10.41 6.18 0.13
C PHE A 268 10.73 4.81 0.75
N HIS A 269 10.77 3.74 -0.05
CA HIS A 269 11.05 2.39 0.45
C HIS A 269 12.48 2.25 0.97
N ASN A 270 13.46 2.87 0.31
CA ASN A 270 14.85 2.85 0.78
C ASN A 270 15.04 3.66 2.06
N ILE A 271 14.44 4.84 2.17
CA ILE A 271 14.47 5.63 3.41
C ILE A 271 13.77 4.89 4.54
N MET A 272 12.62 4.25 4.28
CA MET A 272 11.93 3.41 5.24
C MET A 272 12.81 2.23 5.71
N ALA A 273 13.53 1.58 4.78
CA ALA A 273 14.45 0.49 5.10
C ALA A 273 15.65 0.93 5.98
N HIS A 274 16.09 2.18 5.84
CA HIS A 274 17.17 2.75 6.66
C HIS A 274 16.67 3.41 7.96
N SER A 275 15.36 3.55 8.12
CA SER A 275 14.79 4.12 9.35
C SER A 275 14.86 3.14 10.52
N THR A 276 14.99 3.68 11.73
CA THR A 276 14.93 2.92 12.97
C THR A 276 13.48 2.62 13.35
N LEU A 277 12.61 3.59 13.26
CA LEU A 277 11.23 3.54 13.69
C LEU A 277 10.36 4.36 12.73
N ILE A 278 9.11 3.94 12.56
CA ILE A 278 8.14 4.62 11.70
C ILE A 278 6.98 5.15 12.55
N LEU A 279 6.65 6.44 12.41
CA LEU A 279 5.42 7.03 12.90
C LEU A 279 4.50 7.29 11.71
N THR A 280 3.31 6.71 11.71
CA THR A 280 2.43 6.79 10.53
C THR A 280 0.94 6.81 10.87
N ASP A 281 0.16 7.47 10.02
CA ASP A 281 -1.29 7.29 9.95
C ASP A 281 -1.74 6.55 8.66
N SER A 282 -0.78 6.14 7.82
CA SER A 282 -1.03 5.46 6.54
C SER A 282 -1.30 3.97 6.70
N GLY A 283 -2.30 3.44 5.96
CA GLY A 283 -2.61 2.01 5.95
C GLY A 283 -1.55 1.15 5.27
N GLY A 284 -1.00 1.56 4.13
CA GLY A 284 0.00 0.77 3.38
C GLY A 284 1.30 0.57 4.15
N ILE A 285 1.76 1.61 4.84
CA ILE A 285 3.00 1.54 5.63
C ILE A 285 2.89 0.53 6.78
N GLN A 286 1.68 0.33 7.32
CA GLN A 286 1.41 -0.68 8.35
C GLN A 286 1.65 -2.12 7.84
N GLU A 287 1.60 -2.34 6.54
CA GLU A 287 1.89 -3.63 5.91
C GLU A 287 3.37 -3.74 5.51
N GLU A 288 3.91 -2.67 4.93
CA GLU A 288 5.24 -2.61 4.31
C GLU A 288 6.38 -2.55 5.35
N ALA A 289 6.30 -1.63 6.32
CA ALA A 289 7.37 -1.39 7.28
C ALA A 289 7.71 -2.64 8.14
N PRO A 290 6.74 -3.43 8.62
CA PRO A 290 7.03 -4.71 9.28
C PRO A 290 7.76 -5.72 8.38
N GLY A 291 7.53 -5.67 7.06
CA GLY A 291 8.28 -6.48 6.08
C GLY A 291 9.77 -6.17 6.03
N LEU A 292 10.16 -4.99 6.51
CA LEU A 292 11.56 -4.54 6.66
C LEU A 292 12.08 -4.66 8.10
N GLY A 293 11.31 -5.29 9.00
CA GLY A 293 11.66 -5.38 10.43
C GLY A 293 11.65 -4.03 11.14
N LYS A 294 10.82 -3.08 10.69
CA LYS A 294 10.73 -1.74 11.31
C LYS A 294 9.53 -1.65 12.24
N PRO A 295 9.74 -1.33 13.54
CA PRO A 295 8.65 -1.02 14.44
C PRO A 295 7.79 0.14 13.93
N VAL A 296 6.46 0.03 14.09
CA VAL A 296 5.51 1.04 13.62
C VAL A 296 4.61 1.52 14.74
N LEU A 297 4.63 2.81 15.00
CA LEU A 297 3.66 3.49 15.84
C LEU A 297 2.58 4.10 14.94
N VAL A 298 1.36 3.61 15.09
CA VAL A 298 0.21 4.04 14.28
C VAL A 298 -0.52 5.15 15.03
N MET A 299 -0.41 6.38 14.52
CA MET A 299 -1.01 7.59 15.10
C MET A 299 -2.49 7.70 14.68
N ARG A 300 -3.28 6.71 15.10
CA ARG A 300 -4.72 6.60 14.87
C ARG A 300 -5.40 5.90 16.04
N ASP A 301 -6.67 6.18 16.25
CA ASP A 301 -7.48 5.49 17.27
C ASP A 301 -7.94 4.11 16.79
N THR A 302 -8.07 3.91 15.49
CA THR A 302 -8.47 2.65 14.87
C THR A 302 -7.60 2.30 13.68
N THR A 303 -7.53 1.01 13.32
CA THR A 303 -6.87 0.55 12.10
C THR A 303 -7.68 -0.55 11.41
N GLU A 304 -7.60 -0.57 10.09
CA GLU A 304 -8.12 -1.66 9.26
C GLU A 304 -7.14 -2.85 9.19
N ARG A 305 -6.04 -2.80 9.93
CA ARG A 305 -4.95 -3.79 9.98
C ARG A 305 -4.76 -4.37 11.40
N PRO A 306 -5.82 -4.91 12.01
CA PRO A 306 -5.72 -5.42 13.38
C PRO A 306 -4.78 -6.63 13.52
N GLU A 307 -4.50 -7.34 12.41
CA GLU A 307 -3.56 -8.46 12.40
C GLU A 307 -2.14 -8.02 12.78
N GLY A 308 -1.67 -6.87 12.30
CA GLY A 308 -0.36 -6.32 12.64
C GLY A 308 -0.26 -5.93 14.12
N VAL A 309 -1.34 -5.42 14.69
CA VAL A 309 -1.42 -5.12 16.12
C VAL A 309 -1.38 -6.42 16.95
N ALA A 310 -2.17 -7.42 16.53
CA ALA A 310 -2.19 -8.73 17.21
C ALA A 310 -0.85 -9.48 17.11
N ALA A 311 -0.16 -9.35 15.98
CA ALA A 311 1.18 -9.92 15.78
C ALA A 311 2.29 -9.16 16.53
N GLY A 312 2.03 -7.95 17.01
CA GLY A 312 3.00 -7.11 17.71
C GLY A 312 3.96 -6.35 16.78
N THR A 313 3.73 -6.32 15.47
CA THR A 313 4.53 -5.54 14.51
C THR A 313 4.15 -4.06 14.50
N LEU A 314 2.93 -3.76 14.94
CA LEU A 314 2.35 -2.42 15.00
C LEU A 314 1.85 -2.13 16.41
N LYS A 315 1.88 -0.86 16.79
CA LYS A 315 1.21 -0.37 18.00
C LYS A 315 0.32 0.83 17.68
N LEU A 316 -0.99 0.71 17.95
CA LEU A 316 -1.89 1.87 17.95
C LEU A 316 -1.56 2.76 19.14
N VAL A 317 -1.22 4.02 18.87
CA VAL A 317 -0.88 5.01 19.89
C VAL A 317 -1.91 6.14 20.00
N GLY A 318 -2.95 6.09 19.15
CA GLY A 318 -3.95 7.15 19.07
C GLY A 318 -3.34 8.47 18.61
N THR A 319 -4.01 9.56 18.96
CA THR A 319 -3.59 10.93 18.63
C THR A 319 -3.21 11.75 19.87
N SER A 320 -3.19 11.14 21.06
CA SER A 320 -2.80 11.80 22.32
C SER A 320 -1.29 12.04 22.38
N GLU A 321 -0.90 13.29 22.65
CA GLU A 321 0.50 13.70 22.82
C GLU A 321 1.25 12.81 23.82
N GLU A 322 0.70 12.60 25.01
CA GLU A 322 1.34 11.82 26.07
C GLU A 322 1.48 10.33 25.71
N THR A 323 0.51 9.75 25.00
CA THR A 323 0.58 8.36 24.59
C THR A 323 1.63 8.17 23.49
N ILE A 324 1.66 9.05 22.49
CA ILE A 324 2.64 9.01 21.40
C ILE A 324 4.04 9.22 21.99
N TYR A 325 4.24 10.24 22.81
CA TYR A 325 5.52 10.52 23.47
C TYR A 325 6.02 9.30 24.25
N ARG A 326 5.20 8.74 25.12
CA ARG A 326 5.56 7.59 25.96
C ARG A 326 5.98 6.37 25.14
N GLU A 327 5.20 6.01 24.12
CA GLU A 327 5.47 4.82 23.31
C GLU A 327 6.66 5.04 22.36
N PHE A 328 6.83 6.25 21.87
CA PHE A 328 7.97 6.61 21.04
C PHE A 328 9.27 6.56 21.86
N THR A 329 9.32 7.22 23.02
CA THR A 329 10.46 7.19 23.95
C THR A 329 10.76 5.75 24.40
N ARG A 330 9.73 4.97 24.70
CA ARG A 330 9.90 3.57 25.09
C ARG A 330 10.64 2.76 24.02
N LEU A 331 10.30 2.91 22.75
CA LEU A 331 10.99 2.18 21.68
C LEU A 331 12.41 2.71 21.40
N LEU A 332 12.70 3.95 21.77
CA LEU A 332 14.04 4.49 21.68
C LEU A 332 14.94 4.04 22.83
N ASP A 333 14.42 3.91 24.04
CA ASP A 333 15.19 3.73 25.27
C ASP A 333 15.18 2.28 25.79
N ASP A 334 14.25 1.43 25.33
CA ASP A 334 14.16 0.02 25.69
C ASP A 334 14.49 -0.88 24.49
N PRO A 335 15.73 -1.37 24.36
CA PRO A 335 16.13 -2.26 23.28
C PRO A 335 15.33 -3.57 23.22
N ALA A 336 14.82 -4.06 24.37
CA ALA A 336 14.02 -5.28 24.38
C ALA A 336 12.62 -5.02 23.79
N ALA A 337 12.00 -3.89 24.12
CA ALA A 337 10.73 -3.48 23.51
C ALA A 337 10.87 -3.25 22.00
N TYR A 338 11.96 -2.61 21.56
CA TYR A 338 12.27 -2.43 20.16
C TYR A 338 12.44 -3.77 19.43
N ALA A 339 13.31 -4.65 19.97
CA ALA A 339 13.58 -5.95 19.37
C ALA A 339 12.34 -6.84 19.28
N ALA A 340 11.50 -6.81 20.33
CA ALA A 340 10.24 -7.56 20.33
C ALA A 340 9.32 -7.17 19.16
N MET A 341 9.23 -5.89 18.84
CA MET A 341 8.42 -5.39 17.73
C MET A 341 9.11 -5.60 16.37
N ALA A 342 10.42 -5.32 16.28
CA ALA A 342 11.19 -5.43 15.05
C ALA A 342 11.29 -6.88 14.52
N HIS A 343 11.31 -7.86 15.41
CA HIS A 343 11.41 -9.28 15.08
C HIS A 343 10.07 -10.04 15.12
N ALA A 344 8.97 -9.35 15.37
CA ALA A 344 7.65 -9.95 15.29
C ALA A 344 7.35 -10.42 13.87
N SER A 345 6.66 -11.57 13.75
CA SER A 345 6.30 -12.13 12.44
C SER A 345 5.33 -11.22 11.72
N ASN A 346 5.64 -10.84 10.49
CA ASN A 346 4.75 -10.00 9.67
C ASN A 346 3.54 -10.83 9.18
N PRO A 347 2.31 -10.51 9.63
CA PRO A 347 1.12 -11.25 9.23
C PRO A 347 0.71 -11.03 7.77
N TYR A 348 1.29 -10.01 7.11
CA TYR A 348 0.96 -9.65 5.72
C TYR A 348 1.81 -10.37 4.69
N GLY A 349 2.77 -11.20 5.11
CA GLY A 349 3.54 -12.06 4.22
C GLY A 349 5.05 -11.95 4.39
N ASP A 350 5.73 -12.72 3.56
CA ASP A 350 7.18 -12.94 3.56
C ASP A 350 7.86 -12.50 2.25
N GLY A 351 7.10 -11.83 1.37
CA GLY A 351 7.57 -11.36 0.07
C GLY A 351 7.60 -12.44 -1.03
N HIS A 352 6.84 -13.50 -0.89
CA HIS A 352 6.67 -14.54 -1.92
C HIS A 352 5.22 -14.65 -2.40
N ALA A 353 4.42 -13.60 -2.24
CA ALA A 353 3.04 -13.60 -2.66
C ALA A 353 2.91 -13.72 -4.19
N CYS A 354 3.72 -12.99 -4.93
CA CYS A 354 3.72 -13.04 -6.40
C CYS A 354 4.10 -14.40 -6.95
N GLU A 355 5.08 -15.09 -6.34
CA GLU A 355 5.48 -16.46 -6.71
C GLU A 355 4.32 -17.43 -6.48
N ARG A 356 3.67 -17.38 -5.30
CA ARG A 356 2.51 -18.23 -4.98
C ARG A 356 1.35 -18.01 -5.94
N ILE A 357 1.03 -16.74 -6.25
CA ILE A 357 -0.02 -16.41 -7.22
C ILE A 357 0.33 -16.97 -8.60
N ALA A 358 1.57 -16.78 -9.06
CA ALA A 358 2.01 -17.29 -10.35
C ALA A 358 1.97 -18.83 -10.42
N ASP A 359 2.38 -19.53 -9.35
CA ASP A 359 2.32 -21.00 -9.29
C ASP A 359 0.89 -21.50 -9.43
N ILE A 360 -0.05 -20.96 -8.63
CA ILE A 360 -1.48 -21.31 -8.70
C ILE A 360 -2.06 -21.05 -10.11
N LEU A 361 -1.63 -19.99 -10.77
CA LEU A 361 -2.13 -19.64 -12.10
C LEU A 361 -1.50 -20.49 -13.22
N CYS A 362 -0.36 -21.14 -12.95
CA CYS A 362 0.34 -22.00 -13.89
C CYS A 362 -0.06 -23.48 -13.81
N GLU A 363 -0.73 -23.88 -12.74
CA GLU A 363 -1.38 -25.19 -12.62
C GLU A 363 -2.63 -25.28 -13.52
#